data_58d79ca60c10b69c81886f9aa8e05c0c
#
_entry.id   58d79ca60c10b69c81886f9aa8e05c0c
#
_cell.length_a   1.000
_cell.length_b   1.000
_cell.length_c   1.000
_cell.angle_alpha   90.00
_cell.angle_beta   90.00
_cell.angle_gamma   90.00
#
_symmetry.space_group_name_H-M   'P 1'
#
loop_
_entity.id
_entity.type
_entity.pdbx_description
1 polymer ?
#
loop_
_entity_poly.entity_id
_entity_poly.type
_entity_poly.pdbx_seq_one_letter_code
_entity_poly.pdbx_strand_id
1 'polypeptide(L)'
;YHEGCRYLQINDEFWAYLSDEGERAKELASGIDPKVLAMYGVEILNLALQDKPQDLFVALHIDRGNFSSSWLYQGSYDFVSEYIFEKLNNIDRFLLEFDTDRAGEFEPIVKLKNSQAEVFLGLVSSKVERVENYQEIAKRIHEASQYLPMAQLGLCLQSGFASTEEGNKISYDTQWNKIKLMNDLAKEFWP
;
A
#
# COMPACT_ATOMS: atom_id res chain seq x y z
N TYR A 1 -14.31 15.13 10.16
CA TYR A 1 -14.87 14.27 11.22
C TYR A 1 -16.26 14.75 11.67
N HIS A 2 -16.42 16.03 11.96
CA HIS A 2 -17.70 16.59 12.42
C HIS A 2 -18.84 16.45 11.39
N GLU A 3 -18.52 16.40 10.11
CA GLU A 3 -19.46 16.15 9.00
C GLU A 3 -19.77 14.66 8.76
N GLY A 4 -19.40 13.78 9.69
CA GLY A 4 -19.73 12.36 9.65
C GLY A 4 -18.65 11.44 9.07
N CYS A 5 -17.46 11.96 8.71
CA CYS A 5 -16.35 11.11 8.26
C CYS A 5 -15.90 10.18 9.39
N ARG A 6 -15.78 8.87 9.08
CA ARG A 6 -15.29 7.82 10.01
C ARG A 6 -14.21 6.96 9.37
N TYR A 7 -13.91 7.17 8.11
CA TYR A 7 -12.82 6.52 7.39
C TYR A 7 -12.05 7.58 6.60
N LEU A 8 -10.75 7.68 6.85
CA LEU A 8 -9.85 8.57 6.15
C LEU A 8 -8.75 7.73 5.49
N GLN A 9 -8.59 7.84 4.18
CA GLN A 9 -7.45 7.29 3.49
C GLN A 9 -6.48 8.41 3.11
N ILE A 10 -5.22 8.26 3.52
CA ILE A 10 -4.11 9.12 3.14
C ILE A 10 -3.38 8.43 2.00
N ASN A 11 -3.24 9.10 0.85
CA ASN A 11 -2.35 8.68 -0.21
C ASN A 11 -0.99 9.34 0.01
N ASP A 12 0.08 8.54 -0.01
CA ASP A 12 1.42 9.01 0.28
C ASP A 12 2.44 8.36 -0.65
N GLU A 13 3.01 9.14 -1.56
CA GLU A 13 4.09 8.72 -2.47
C GLU A 13 5.48 8.79 -1.80
N PHE A 14 5.62 9.50 -0.68
CA PHE A 14 6.90 9.73 -0.03
C PHE A 14 7.57 8.41 0.41
N TRP A 15 6.81 7.46 0.93
CA TRP A 15 7.34 6.17 1.33
C TRP A 15 7.76 5.30 0.13
N ALA A 16 7.05 5.42 -0.99
CA ALA A 16 7.44 4.78 -2.25
C ALA A 16 8.71 5.39 -2.83
N TYR A 17 8.83 6.72 -2.78
CA TYR A 17 10.06 7.44 -3.12
C TYR A 17 11.25 6.94 -2.30
N LEU A 18 11.11 6.81 -0.99
CA LEU A 18 12.16 6.29 -0.10
C LEU A 18 12.38 4.77 -0.25
N SER A 19 11.45 4.03 -0.83
CA SER A 19 11.65 2.61 -1.18
C SER A 19 12.55 2.45 -2.40
N ASP A 20 12.63 3.46 -3.27
CA ASP A 20 13.45 3.43 -4.49
C ASP A 20 14.92 3.69 -4.17
N GLU A 21 15.78 2.72 -4.47
CA GLU A 21 17.23 2.81 -4.22
C GLU A 21 17.87 3.94 -5.03
N GLY A 22 17.41 4.16 -6.26
CA GLY A 22 17.91 5.22 -7.13
C GLY A 22 17.60 6.61 -6.56
N GLU A 23 16.41 6.80 -6.01
CA GLU A 23 16.03 8.06 -5.37
C GLU A 23 16.82 8.29 -4.07
N ARG A 24 16.98 7.27 -3.23
CA ARG A 24 17.83 7.38 -2.04
C ARG A 24 19.29 7.71 -2.38
N ALA A 25 19.83 7.16 -3.47
CA ALA A 25 21.19 7.48 -3.92
C ALA A 25 21.33 8.95 -4.35
N LYS A 26 20.31 9.53 -4.99
CA LYS A 26 20.27 10.96 -5.35
C LYS A 26 20.25 11.85 -4.12
N GLU A 27 19.46 11.49 -3.09
CA GLU A 27 19.43 12.24 -1.83
C GLU A 27 20.81 12.24 -1.14
N LEU A 28 21.43 11.06 -1.03
CA LEU A 28 22.77 10.95 -0.46
C LEU A 28 23.79 11.78 -1.24
N ALA A 29 23.73 11.78 -2.58
CA ALA A 29 24.63 12.59 -3.41
C ALA A 29 24.42 14.09 -3.22
N SER A 30 23.21 14.53 -2.84
CA SER A 30 22.90 15.93 -2.50
C SER A 30 23.18 16.28 -1.03
N GLY A 31 23.69 15.33 -0.25
CA GLY A 31 24.06 15.55 1.15
C GLY A 31 22.91 15.33 2.13
N ILE A 32 21.82 14.71 1.69
CA ILE A 32 20.65 14.41 2.54
C ILE A 32 20.66 12.92 2.88
N ASP A 33 20.62 12.59 4.16
CA ASP A 33 20.49 11.19 4.61
C ASP A 33 19.02 10.73 4.50
N PRO A 34 18.70 9.70 3.68
CA PRO A 34 17.35 9.16 3.56
C PRO A 34 16.75 8.68 4.88
N LYS A 35 17.56 8.27 5.86
CA LYS A 35 17.09 7.90 7.20
C LYS A 35 16.55 9.10 7.97
N VAL A 36 17.18 10.25 7.81
CA VAL A 36 16.71 11.51 8.41
C VAL A 36 15.40 11.93 7.76
N LEU A 37 15.28 11.81 6.43
CA LEU A 37 14.03 12.06 5.73
C LEU A 37 12.91 11.14 6.20
N ALA A 38 13.18 9.84 6.34
CA ALA A 38 12.20 8.88 6.83
C ALA A 38 11.72 9.24 8.25
N MET A 39 12.61 9.69 9.14
CA MET A 39 12.21 10.15 10.47
C MET A 39 11.34 11.40 10.42
N TYR A 40 11.62 12.37 9.54
CA TYR A 40 10.73 13.51 9.35
C TYR A 40 9.35 13.09 8.84
N GLY A 41 9.27 12.13 7.93
CA GLY A 41 7.98 11.57 7.48
C GLY A 41 7.18 10.96 8.63
N VAL A 42 7.85 10.21 9.52
CA VAL A 42 7.24 9.67 10.75
C VAL A 42 6.73 10.80 11.65
N GLU A 43 7.56 11.79 11.93
CA GLU A 43 7.20 12.91 12.81
C GLU A 43 5.99 13.69 12.28
N ILE A 44 5.95 13.98 10.98
CA ILE A 44 4.87 14.72 10.32
C ILE A 44 3.56 13.95 10.41
N LEU A 45 3.55 12.65 10.05
CA LEU A 45 2.33 11.85 10.10
C LEU A 45 1.85 11.63 11.54
N ASN A 46 2.75 11.36 12.47
CA ASN A 46 2.40 11.21 13.87
C ASN A 46 1.83 12.51 14.46
N LEU A 47 2.41 13.67 14.12
CA LEU A 47 1.89 14.97 14.53
C LEU A 47 0.51 15.25 13.93
N ALA A 48 0.31 14.94 12.64
CA ALA A 48 -0.96 15.14 11.97
C ALA A 48 -2.09 14.27 12.56
N LEU A 49 -1.76 13.10 13.09
CA LEU A 49 -2.71 12.13 13.63
C LEU A 49 -2.72 12.06 15.17
N GLN A 50 -1.99 12.93 15.88
CA GLN A 50 -1.87 12.86 17.35
C GLN A 50 -3.22 12.95 18.07
N ASP A 51 -4.13 13.75 17.56
CA ASP A 51 -5.47 14.00 18.13
C ASP A 51 -6.58 13.23 17.37
N LYS A 52 -6.21 12.15 16.68
CA LYS A 52 -7.15 11.30 15.93
C LYS A 52 -8.27 10.81 16.86
N PRO A 53 -9.57 11.08 16.53
CA PRO A 53 -10.68 10.51 17.27
C PRO A 53 -10.63 8.98 17.28
N GLN A 54 -11.04 8.39 18.39
CA GLN A 54 -10.91 6.94 18.60
C GLN A 54 -11.73 6.10 17.59
N ASP A 55 -12.85 6.65 17.12
CA ASP A 55 -13.74 6.03 16.13
C ASP A 55 -13.47 6.49 14.68
N LEU A 56 -12.38 7.22 14.43
CA LEU A 56 -11.90 7.52 13.09
C LEU A 56 -10.91 6.43 12.64
N PHE A 57 -11.29 5.66 11.64
CA PHE A 57 -10.40 4.68 11.01
C PHE A 57 -9.48 5.38 9.99
N VAL A 58 -8.17 5.22 10.11
CA VAL A 58 -7.19 5.83 9.21
C VAL A 58 -6.42 4.76 8.45
N ALA A 59 -6.49 4.84 7.13
CA ALA A 59 -5.70 4.01 6.23
C ALA A 59 -4.59 4.83 5.56
N LEU A 60 -3.40 4.24 5.42
CA LEU A 60 -2.28 4.79 4.67
C LEU A 60 -2.05 3.97 3.41
N HIS A 61 -2.28 4.56 2.25
CA HIS A 61 -1.94 3.98 0.96
C HIS A 61 -0.56 4.48 0.51
N ILE A 62 0.37 3.57 0.30
CA ILE A 62 1.68 3.88 -0.24
C ILE A 62 1.62 3.76 -1.75
N ASP A 63 1.41 4.90 -2.40
CA ASP A 63 1.25 5.03 -3.85
C ASP A 63 2.61 5.16 -4.53
N ARG A 64 2.82 4.37 -5.59
CA ARG A 64 4.05 4.40 -6.41
C ARG A 64 3.91 5.25 -7.66
N GLY A 65 2.86 6.06 -7.74
CA GLY A 65 2.45 6.81 -8.91
C GLY A 65 1.45 6.04 -9.77
N ASN A 66 0.43 6.74 -10.25
CA ASN A 66 -0.63 6.16 -11.07
C ASN A 66 -1.15 7.18 -12.10
N PHE A 67 -0.35 7.44 -13.14
CA PHE A 67 -0.71 8.32 -14.24
C PHE A 67 -0.79 7.53 -15.55
N SER A 68 -1.98 7.43 -16.13
CA SER A 68 -2.22 6.77 -17.43
C SER A 68 -1.52 5.39 -17.55
N SER A 69 -1.68 4.54 -16.52
CA SER A 69 -1.06 3.21 -16.38
C SER A 69 0.46 3.20 -16.15
N SER A 70 1.08 4.33 -15.87
CA SER A 70 2.50 4.40 -15.50
C SER A 70 2.70 4.46 -13.98
N TRP A 71 3.94 4.37 -13.54
CA TRP A 71 4.39 4.56 -12.16
C TRP A 71 5.66 5.40 -12.12
N LEU A 72 5.99 5.93 -10.94
CA LEU A 72 7.18 6.76 -10.72
C LEU A 72 8.28 6.00 -9.99
N TYR A 73 7.93 5.23 -8.95
CA TYR A 73 8.86 4.63 -8.01
C TYR A 73 8.78 3.12 -7.99
N GLN A 74 9.91 2.47 -7.68
CA GLN A 74 10.04 1.03 -7.49
C GLN A 74 10.91 0.72 -6.28
N GLY A 75 10.99 -0.54 -5.90
CA GLY A 75 11.80 -0.99 -4.77
C GLY A 75 10.95 -1.67 -3.70
N SER A 76 11.57 -2.55 -2.92
CA SER A 76 10.91 -3.23 -1.82
C SER A 76 10.61 -2.29 -0.65
N TYR A 77 9.74 -2.73 0.24
CA TYR A 77 9.46 -2.00 1.49
C TYR A 77 10.54 -2.17 2.56
N ASP A 78 11.65 -2.88 2.29
CA ASP A 78 12.70 -3.18 3.28
C ASP A 78 13.21 -1.92 3.99
N PHE A 79 13.59 -0.90 3.23
CA PHE A 79 14.13 0.33 3.78
C PHE A 79 13.13 1.07 4.66
N VAL A 80 11.87 1.15 4.23
CA VAL A 80 10.84 1.95 4.92
C VAL A 80 10.09 1.19 6.00
N SER A 81 10.15 -0.14 6.02
CA SER A 81 9.34 -1.00 6.87
C SER A 81 9.48 -0.72 8.38
N GLU A 82 10.69 -0.41 8.87
CA GLU A 82 10.90 -0.02 10.27
C GLU A 82 10.16 1.29 10.59
N TYR A 83 10.19 2.24 9.69
CA TYR A 83 9.56 3.55 9.90
C TYR A 83 8.05 3.45 9.86
N ILE A 84 7.49 2.80 8.83
CA ILE A 84 6.04 2.77 8.65
C ILE A 84 5.34 1.78 9.59
N PHE A 85 5.94 0.64 9.91
CA PHE A 85 5.30 -0.40 10.72
C PHE A 85 5.60 -0.33 12.21
N GLU A 86 6.73 0.25 12.60
CA GLU A 86 7.15 0.29 14.00
C GLU A 86 7.09 1.69 14.62
N LYS A 87 7.13 2.77 13.81
CA LYS A 87 7.23 4.14 14.30
C LYS A 87 6.03 5.02 13.99
N LEU A 88 5.20 4.67 12.99
CA LEU A 88 3.94 5.38 12.76
C LEU A 88 2.90 4.97 13.79
N ASN A 89 2.21 5.98 14.33
CA ASN A 89 1.12 5.80 15.27
C ASN A 89 -0.23 6.14 14.59
N ASN A 90 -1.32 5.61 15.13
CA ASN A 90 -2.68 5.96 14.70
C ASN A 90 -3.02 5.63 13.23
N ILE A 91 -2.27 4.70 12.62
CA ILE A 91 -2.62 4.06 11.35
C ILE A 91 -3.30 2.72 11.67
N ASP A 92 -4.53 2.55 11.17
CA ASP A 92 -5.31 1.33 11.40
C ASP A 92 -5.13 0.32 10.25
N ARG A 93 -4.76 0.81 9.04
CA ARG A 93 -4.57 -0.05 7.86
C ARG A 93 -3.51 0.53 6.91
N PHE A 94 -2.66 -0.35 6.40
CA PHE A 94 -1.74 -0.05 5.31
C PHE A 94 -2.25 -0.70 4.02
N LEU A 95 -2.37 0.08 2.94
CA LEU A 95 -2.64 -0.42 1.59
C LEU A 95 -1.32 -0.37 0.82
N LEU A 96 -0.79 -1.53 0.45
CA LEU A 96 0.54 -1.67 -0.12
C LEU A 96 0.48 -2.28 -1.50
N GLU A 97 1.13 -1.66 -2.49
CA GLU A 97 1.23 -2.18 -3.83
C GLU A 97 2.15 -3.41 -3.89
N PHE A 98 1.63 -4.54 -4.38
CA PHE A 98 2.34 -5.80 -4.60
C PHE A 98 1.94 -6.48 -5.92
N ASP A 99 1.45 -5.70 -6.88
CA ASP A 99 0.93 -6.21 -8.17
C ASP A 99 2.03 -6.74 -9.11
N THR A 100 3.29 -6.37 -8.88
CA THR A 100 4.45 -6.78 -9.68
C THR A 100 5.71 -6.91 -8.83
N ASP A 101 6.76 -7.53 -9.38
CA ASP A 101 8.07 -7.72 -8.73
C ASP A 101 8.75 -6.40 -8.34
N ARG A 102 8.31 -5.25 -8.89
CA ARG A 102 8.88 -3.94 -8.54
C ARG A 102 8.65 -3.56 -7.06
N ALA A 103 7.68 -4.17 -6.39
CA ALA A 103 7.40 -3.93 -4.97
C ALA A 103 8.23 -4.82 -4.01
N GLY A 104 8.96 -5.81 -4.54
CA GLY A 104 9.68 -6.81 -3.75
C GLY A 104 8.77 -7.85 -3.12
N GLU A 105 9.27 -8.51 -2.10
CA GLU A 105 8.63 -9.61 -1.40
C GLU A 105 7.84 -9.14 -0.17
N PHE A 106 7.06 -10.05 0.46
CA PHE A 106 6.22 -9.75 1.61
C PHE A 106 6.96 -9.69 2.95
N GLU A 107 8.20 -10.15 3.03
CA GLU A 107 8.96 -10.24 4.29
C GLU A 107 8.90 -8.96 5.15
N PRO A 108 8.98 -7.74 4.59
CA PRO A 108 8.95 -6.50 5.37
C PRO A 108 7.71 -6.33 6.25
N ILE A 109 6.55 -6.92 5.87
CA ILE A 109 5.31 -6.79 6.65
C ILE A 109 5.37 -7.50 8.00
N VAL A 110 6.32 -8.41 8.21
CA VAL A 110 6.48 -9.12 9.50
C VAL A 110 6.69 -8.15 10.67
N LYS A 111 7.20 -6.95 10.41
CA LYS A 111 7.42 -5.92 11.43
C LYS A 111 6.12 -5.40 12.04
N LEU A 112 4.98 -5.62 11.38
CA LEU A 112 3.66 -5.21 11.88
C LEU A 112 3.04 -6.23 12.87
N LYS A 113 3.60 -7.44 13.02
CA LYS A 113 2.98 -8.56 13.77
C LYS A 113 2.55 -8.25 15.22
N ASN A 114 3.15 -7.25 15.85
CA ASN A 114 2.80 -6.84 17.21
C ASN A 114 1.81 -5.67 17.26
N SER A 115 1.36 -5.18 16.12
CA SER A 115 0.36 -4.14 15.96
C SER A 115 -1.04 -4.72 15.82
N GLN A 116 -2.06 -3.88 16.01
CA GLN A 116 -3.45 -4.21 15.63
C GLN A 116 -3.79 -3.74 14.21
N ALA A 117 -2.89 -3.01 13.56
CA ALA A 117 -3.11 -2.53 12.21
C ALA A 117 -3.13 -3.67 11.19
N GLU A 118 -3.85 -3.44 10.11
CA GLU A 118 -4.01 -4.38 9.00
C GLU A 118 -3.11 -4.03 7.82
N VAL A 119 -2.78 -5.02 7.00
CA VAL A 119 -2.14 -4.83 5.68
C VAL A 119 -3.09 -5.33 4.59
N PHE A 120 -3.48 -4.44 3.70
CA PHE A 120 -4.21 -4.80 2.50
C PHE A 120 -3.24 -4.91 1.32
N LEU A 121 -3.20 -6.10 0.74
CA LEU A 121 -2.29 -6.48 -0.33
C LEU A 121 -2.85 -6.03 -1.67
N GLY A 122 -2.20 -5.05 -2.29
CA GLY A 122 -2.52 -4.56 -3.63
C GLY A 122 -2.01 -5.49 -4.71
N LEU A 123 -2.60 -6.68 -4.82
CA LEU A 123 -2.17 -7.75 -5.74
C LEU A 123 -2.78 -7.65 -7.13
N VAL A 124 -3.88 -6.94 -7.26
CA VAL A 124 -4.60 -6.79 -8.54
C VAL A 124 -4.25 -5.43 -9.14
N SER A 125 -3.60 -5.44 -10.29
CA SER A 125 -3.12 -4.22 -10.94
C SER A 125 -4.28 -3.41 -11.54
N SER A 126 -4.28 -2.12 -11.27
CA SER A 126 -5.16 -1.16 -11.96
C SER A 126 -4.53 -0.57 -13.23
N LYS A 127 -3.34 -1.04 -13.64
CA LYS A 127 -2.54 -0.45 -14.73
C LYS A 127 -2.55 -1.29 -16.02
N VAL A 128 -2.89 -2.57 -15.93
CA VAL A 128 -2.81 -3.51 -17.07
C VAL A 128 -4.17 -4.08 -17.42
N GLU A 129 -4.45 -4.22 -18.73
CA GLU A 129 -5.71 -4.74 -19.24
C GLU A 129 -5.94 -6.23 -18.90
N ARG A 130 -4.88 -7.01 -18.68
CA ARG A 130 -5.00 -8.43 -18.30
C ARG A 130 -5.63 -8.58 -16.93
N VAL A 131 -6.67 -9.41 -16.81
CA VAL A 131 -7.20 -9.87 -15.52
C VAL A 131 -6.23 -10.92 -14.96
N GLU A 132 -5.87 -10.79 -13.71
CA GLU A 132 -4.96 -11.70 -13.00
C GLU A 132 -5.55 -13.10 -12.87
N ASN A 133 -4.68 -14.10 -12.76
CA ASN A 133 -5.11 -15.47 -12.54
C ASN A 133 -5.50 -15.65 -11.06
N TYR A 134 -6.67 -16.25 -10.81
CA TYR A 134 -7.20 -16.51 -9.47
C TYR A 134 -6.20 -17.29 -8.59
N GLN A 135 -5.63 -18.37 -9.13
CA GLN A 135 -4.73 -19.24 -8.39
C GLN A 135 -3.39 -18.56 -8.06
N GLU A 136 -2.91 -17.68 -8.96
CA GLU A 136 -1.70 -16.89 -8.72
C GLU A 136 -1.93 -15.90 -7.55
N ILE A 137 -3.06 -15.19 -7.53
CA ILE A 137 -3.39 -14.27 -6.43
C ILE A 137 -3.62 -15.05 -5.13
N ALA A 138 -4.36 -16.16 -5.15
CA ALA A 138 -4.58 -17.02 -4.00
C ALA A 138 -3.25 -17.53 -3.41
N LYS A 139 -2.31 -17.94 -4.25
CA LYS A 139 -0.97 -18.34 -3.83
C LYS A 139 -0.24 -17.20 -3.13
N ARG A 140 -0.29 -15.99 -3.68
CA ARG A 140 0.37 -14.82 -3.08
C ARG A 140 -0.26 -14.41 -1.75
N ILE A 141 -1.57 -14.57 -1.58
CA ILE A 141 -2.23 -14.37 -0.27
C ILE A 141 -1.69 -15.37 0.74
N HIS A 142 -1.55 -16.65 0.37
CA HIS A 142 -0.94 -17.66 1.23
C HIS A 142 0.54 -17.38 1.56
N GLU A 143 1.32 -16.87 0.61
CA GLU A 143 2.70 -16.44 0.85
C GLU A 143 2.74 -15.32 1.91
N ALA A 144 1.92 -14.28 1.76
CA ALA A 144 1.83 -13.20 2.74
C ALA A 144 1.40 -13.68 4.12
N SER A 145 0.53 -14.70 4.20
CA SER A 145 0.05 -15.27 5.48
C SER A 145 1.14 -15.99 6.29
N GLN A 146 2.33 -16.22 5.71
CA GLN A 146 3.49 -16.73 6.45
C GLN A 146 4.13 -15.65 7.35
N TYR A 147 3.86 -14.38 7.06
CA TYR A 147 4.44 -13.23 7.77
C TYR A 147 3.45 -12.58 8.75
N LEU A 148 2.16 -12.53 8.38
CA LEU A 148 1.09 -11.97 9.23
C LEU A 148 -0.12 -12.91 9.28
N PRO A 149 -0.85 -12.96 10.42
CA PRO A 149 -2.11 -13.71 10.49
C PRO A 149 -3.12 -13.23 9.44
N MET A 150 -3.93 -14.15 8.90
CA MET A 150 -4.98 -13.81 7.93
C MET A 150 -5.94 -12.72 8.43
N ALA A 151 -6.20 -12.66 9.75
CA ALA A 151 -7.03 -11.64 10.38
C ALA A 151 -6.45 -10.22 10.28
N GLN A 152 -5.15 -10.07 10.01
CA GLN A 152 -4.48 -8.79 9.76
C GLN A 152 -4.24 -8.54 8.27
N LEU A 153 -4.59 -9.46 7.39
CA LEU A 153 -4.43 -9.33 5.95
C LEU A 153 -5.77 -9.02 5.27
N GLY A 154 -5.71 -8.30 4.17
CA GLY A 154 -6.82 -8.07 3.27
C GLY A 154 -6.33 -7.98 1.83
N LEU A 155 -7.25 -7.85 0.89
CA LEU A 155 -6.96 -7.72 -0.53
C LEU A 155 -7.47 -6.37 -1.04
N CYS A 156 -6.68 -5.68 -1.83
CA CYS A 156 -7.10 -4.46 -2.53
C CYS A 156 -6.55 -4.42 -3.97
N LEU A 157 -7.03 -3.46 -4.73
CA LEU A 157 -6.36 -3.05 -5.96
C LEU A 157 -5.02 -2.40 -5.61
N GLN A 158 -4.08 -2.46 -6.55
CA GLN A 158 -2.80 -1.78 -6.41
C GLN A 158 -2.99 -0.26 -6.26
N SER A 159 -3.90 0.35 -7.00
CA SER A 159 -4.31 1.76 -6.90
C SER A 159 -5.69 1.94 -7.56
N GLY A 160 -6.13 3.20 -7.79
CA GLY A 160 -7.35 3.49 -8.53
C GLY A 160 -7.25 3.20 -10.03
N PHE A 161 -8.38 3.03 -10.72
CA PHE A 161 -8.43 2.87 -12.18
C PHE A 161 -8.34 4.21 -12.94
N ALA A 162 -8.55 5.31 -12.25
CA ALA A 162 -8.46 6.66 -12.81
C ALA A 162 -8.06 7.64 -11.69
N SER A 163 -6.77 7.76 -11.43
CA SER A 163 -6.24 8.73 -10.46
C SER A 163 -6.19 10.16 -11.02
N THR A 164 -6.26 10.28 -12.35
CA THR A 164 -6.33 11.54 -13.10
C THR A 164 -7.45 11.48 -14.14
N GLU A 165 -7.75 12.60 -14.79
CA GLU A 165 -8.82 12.70 -15.81
C GLU A 165 -8.61 11.77 -17.01
N GLU A 166 -7.36 11.44 -17.35
CA GLU A 166 -7.03 10.53 -18.45
C GLU A 166 -7.41 9.08 -18.15
N GLY A 167 -7.43 8.72 -16.87
CA GLY A 167 -7.63 7.34 -16.43
C GLY A 167 -6.50 6.38 -16.85
N ASN A 168 -6.62 5.14 -16.43
CA ASN A 168 -5.69 4.08 -16.84
C ASN A 168 -6.14 3.43 -18.15
N LYS A 169 -5.18 2.79 -18.85
CA LYS A 169 -5.42 2.08 -20.13
C LYS A 169 -6.08 0.73 -19.89
N ILE A 170 -7.26 0.76 -19.30
CA ILE A 170 -8.07 -0.40 -18.92
C ILE A 170 -9.50 -0.16 -19.36
N SER A 171 -10.12 -1.16 -20.01
CA SER A 171 -11.53 -1.12 -20.37
C SER A 171 -12.44 -1.25 -19.13
N TYR A 172 -13.67 -0.75 -19.24
CA TYR A 172 -14.67 -0.93 -18.17
C TYR A 172 -14.95 -2.41 -17.90
N ASP A 173 -14.98 -3.25 -18.93
CA ASP A 173 -15.21 -4.69 -18.77
C ASP A 173 -14.08 -5.33 -17.95
N THR A 174 -12.83 -4.98 -18.23
CA THR A 174 -11.69 -5.46 -17.47
C THR A 174 -11.72 -4.94 -16.03
N GLN A 175 -12.07 -3.67 -15.80
CA GLN A 175 -12.25 -3.14 -14.46
C GLN A 175 -13.26 -3.98 -13.66
N TRP A 176 -14.44 -4.27 -14.23
CA TRP A 176 -15.45 -5.06 -13.54
C TRP A 176 -15.02 -6.51 -13.32
N ASN A 177 -14.31 -7.11 -14.28
CA ASN A 177 -13.76 -8.46 -14.13
C ASN A 177 -12.72 -8.53 -13.00
N LYS A 178 -11.86 -7.52 -12.85
CA LYS A 178 -10.91 -7.42 -11.74
C LYS A 178 -11.63 -7.26 -10.39
N ILE A 179 -12.64 -6.42 -10.30
CA ILE A 179 -13.46 -6.26 -9.09
C ILE A 179 -14.16 -7.58 -8.74
N LYS A 180 -14.68 -8.30 -9.74
CA LYS A 180 -15.29 -9.61 -9.52
C LYS A 180 -14.27 -10.61 -8.98
N LEU A 181 -13.08 -10.69 -9.59
CA LEU A 181 -11.98 -11.55 -9.12
C LEU A 181 -11.66 -11.28 -7.65
N MET A 182 -11.52 -10.01 -7.27
CA MET A 182 -11.25 -9.63 -5.88
C MET A 182 -12.37 -10.04 -4.92
N ASN A 183 -13.63 -9.85 -5.31
CA ASN A 183 -14.78 -10.25 -4.50
C ASN A 183 -14.85 -11.78 -4.31
N ASP A 184 -14.53 -12.55 -5.35
CA ASP A 184 -14.53 -14.00 -5.27
C ASP A 184 -13.40 -14.51 -4.34
N LEU A 185 -12.20 -13.93 -4.45
CA LEU A 185 -11.08 -14.19 -3.52
C LEU A 185 -11.40 -13.75 -2.08
N ALA A 186 -11.99 -12.57 -1.91
CA ALA A 186 -12.33 -12.08 -0.58
C ALA A 186 -13.32 -13.01 0.15
N LYS A 187 -14.30 -13.56 -0.54
CA LYS A 187 -15.25 -14.53 0.03
C LYS A 187 -14.60 -15.85 0.44
N GLU A 188 -13.53 -16.25 -0.25
CA GLU A 188 -12.82 -17.50 0.10
C GLU A 188 -11.90 -17.28 1.31
N PHE A 189 -11.15 -16.18 1.33
CA PHE A 189 -10.12 -15.96 2.34
C PHE A 189 -10.61 -15.25 3.60
N TRP A 190 -11.68 -14.46 3.50
CA TRP A 190 -12.30 -13.69 4.60
C TRP A 190 -13.83 -13.83 4.57
N PRO A 191 -14.37 -15.06 4.83
CA PRO A 191 -15.80 -15.37 4.77
C PRO A 191 -16.64 -14.63 5.83
#